data_2518d20f933c257d3f64431c7eb97aa7
#
_entry.id   2518d20f933c257d3f64431c7eb97aa7
#
_cell.length_a   1.000
_cell.length_b   1.000
_cell.length_c   1.000
_cell.angle_alpha   90.00
_cell.angle_beta   90.00
_cell.angle_gamma   90.00
#
_symmetry.space_group_name_H-M   'P 1'
#
loop_
_entity.id
_entity.type
_entity.pdbx_description
1 polymer ?
#
loop_
_entity_poly.entity_id
_entity_poly.type
_entity_poly.pdbx_seq_one_letter_code
_entity_poly.pdbx_strand_id
1 'polypeptide(L)'
;MRAVLDANVLFPTILREILTDLAQAGLYHALWSDRILEEWHRAAARIGPDAESVAGAQIALLRLRFPQAVQPDDGQAAIDLDFPDPADRHVVETALAGDASLIVTANLRDFPQRMMAGLGLRAIHPDAFLLDLLARDRPALMSSLQAARDRAEAAGGAMSMAEMLKRCRLPRLARAVKG
;
A
#
# COMPACT_ATOMS: atom_id res chain seq x y z
N MET A 1 4.42 8.42 11.75
CA MET A 1 3.11 7.93 11.25
C MET A 1 3.27 6.51 10.81
N ARG A 2 2.39 5.60 11.24
CA ARG A 2 2.36 4.18 10.83
C ARG A 2 1.13 3.95 9.95
N ALA A 3 1.31 3.18 8.88
CA ALA A 3 0.24 2.90 7.93
C ALA A 3 0.31 1.43 7.46
N VAL A 4 -0.80 0.71 7.56
CA VAL A 4 -0.92 -0.62 6.96
C VAL A 4 -1.16 -0.46 5.47
N LEU A 5 -0.39 -1.21 4.67
CA LEU A 5 -0.57 -1.33 3.23
C LEU A 5 -1.37 -2.61 2.94
N ASP A 6 -2.58 -2.45 2.43
CA ASP A 6 -3.44 -3.54 2.03
C ASP A 6 -2.90 -4.29 0.79
N ALA A 7 -3.25 -5.54 0.60
CA ALA A 7 -2.83 -6.39 -0.53
C ALA A 7 -3.11 -5.74 -1.88
N ASN A 8 -4.23 -5.02 -2.02
CA ASN A 8 -4.63 -4.36 -3.27
C ASN A 8 -3.75 -3.17 -3.66
N VAL A 9 -2.95 -2.61 -2.74
CA VAL A 9 -1.95 -1.57 -3.04
C VAL A 9 -0.52 -2.12 -3.11
N LEU A 10 -0.27 -3.29 -2.53
CA LEU A 10 1.01 -4.01 -2.65
C LEU A 10 1.11 -4.80 -3.96
N PHE A 11 -0.01 -5.30 -4.48
CA PHE A 11 -0.06 -6.09 -5.71
C PHE A 11 0.43 -5.32 -6.96
N PRO A 12 0.00 -4.05 -7.24
CA PRO A 12 0.47 -3.30 -8.41
C PRO A 12 1.92 -2.85 -8.22
N THR A 13 2.83 -3.36 -9.06
CA THR A 13 4.28 -3.15 -8.91
C THR A 13 4.68 -1.69 -8.76
N ILE A 14 4.26 -0.82 -9.66
CA ILE A 14 4.66 0.59 -9.64
C ILE A 14 4.16 1.30 -8.38
N LEU A 15 2.90 1.07 -7.99
CA LEU A 15 2.31 1.68 -6.79
C LEU A 15 3.04 1.19 -5.53
N ARG A 16 3.31 -0.11 -5.43
CA ARG A 16 4.08 -0.70 -4.33
C ARG A 16 5.46 -0.07 -4.23
N GLU A 17 6.17 0.09 -5.34
CA GLU A 17 7.50 0.69 -5.34
C GLU A 17 7.47 2.12 -4.84
N ILE A 18 6.54 2.95 -5.32
CA ILE A 18 6.36 4.33 -4.84
C ILE A 18 6.14 4.34 -3.32
N LEU A 19 5.20 3.53 -2.83
CA LEU A 19 4.86 3.48 -1.42
C LEU A 19 6.05 3.01 -0.57
N THR A 20 6.74 1.94 -0.98
CA THR A 20 7.87 1.40 -0.22
C THR A 20 9.11 2.27 -0.27
N ASP A 21 9.37 2.98 -1.37
CA ASP A 21 10.46 3.95 -1.45
C ASP A 21 10.25 5.13 -0.49
N LEU A 22 9.02 5.64 -0.39
CA LEU A 22 8.67 6.69 0.56
C LEU A 22 8.77 6.23 2.01
N ALA A 23 8.41 4.99 2.30
CA ALA A 23 8.62 4.39 3.62
C ALA A 23 10.12 4.24 3.92
N GLN A 24 10.93 3.80 2.95
CA GLN A 24 12.38 3.70 3.08
C GLN A 24 13.03 5.06 3.32
N ALA A 25 12.51 6.11 2.69
CA ALA A 25 12.92 7.50 2.91
C ALA A 25 12.47 8.07 4.28
N GLY A 26 11.72 7.29 5.08
CA GLY A 26 11.32 7.67 6.43
C GLY A 26 10.09 8.57 6.53
N LEU A 27 9.34 8.79 5.43
CA LEU A 27 8.14 9.63 5.47
C LEU A 27 7.03 9.00 6.32
N TYR A 28 7.01 7.67 6.41
CA TYR A 28 6.12 6.90 7.27
C TYR A 28 6.68 5.49 7.50
N HIS A 29 6.11 4.74 8.45
CA HIS A 29 6.42 3.34 8.66
C HIS A 29 5.34 2.48 7.99
N ALA A 30 5.72 1.73 6.97
CA ALA A 30 4.84 0.78 6.31
C ALA A 30 4.69 -0.49 7.14
N LEU A 31 3.46 -0.98 7.27
CA LEU A 31 3.12 -2.21 7.98
C LEU A 31 2.25 -3.10 7.10
N TRP A 32 2.30 -4.40 7.35
CA TRP A 32 1.46 -5.44 6.78
C TRP A 32 1.47 -6.68 7.68
N SER A 33 0.60 -7.65 7.42
CA SER A 33 0.67 -8.98 8.04
C SER A 33 1.13 -10.03 7.03
N ASP A 34 1.43 -11.21 7.54
CA ASP A 34 1.74 -12.36 6.69
C ASP A 34 0.55 -12.72 5.80
N ARG A 35 -0.67 -12.56 6.30
CA ARG A 35 -1.90 -12.80 5.54
C ARG A 35 -2.09 -11.80 4.40
N ILE A 36 -1.80 -10.52 4.62
CA ILE A 36 -1.82 -9.50 3.55
C ILE A 36 -0.83 -9.87 2.44
N LEU A 37 0.39 -10.31 2.79
CA LEU A 37 1.38 -10.74 1.81
C LEU A 37 0.94 -12.01 1.07
N GLU A 38 0.30 -12.95 1.76
CA GLU A 38 -0.25 -14.17 1.17
C GLU A 38 -1.42 -13.87 0.21
N GLU A 39 -2.27 -12.89 0.52
CA GLU A 39 -3.33 -12.44 -0.39
C GLU A 39 -2.75 -11.87 -1.69
N TRP A 40 -1.69 -11.07 -1.59
CA TRP A 40 -0.95 -10.63 -2.78
C TRP A 40 -0.38 -11.81 -3.55
N HIS A 41 0.29 -12.77 -2.88
CA HIS A 41 0.86 -13.96 -3.52
C HIS A 41 -0.22 -14.76 -4.27
N ARG A 42 -1.36 -15.02 -3.63
CA ARG A 42 -2.50 -15.72 -4.24
C ARG A 42 -3.10 -14.95 -5.42
N ALA A 43 -3.15 -13.62 -5.34
CA ALA A 43 -3.61 -12.80 -6.47
C ALA A 43 -2.68 -12.93 -7.68
N ALA A 44 -1.36 -13.03 -7.46
CA ALA A 44 -0.38 -13.26 -8.50
C ALA A 44 -0.49 -14.69 -9.09
N ALA A 45 -0.69 -15.70 -8.25
CA ALA A 45 -0.88 -17.08 -8.68
C ALA A 45 -2.07 -17.27 -9.64
N ARG A 46 -3.13 -16.46 -9.50
CA ARG A 46 -4.27 -16.46 -10.43
C ARG A 46 -3.93 -15.94 -11.84
N ILE A 47 -2.84 -15.18 -11.98
CA ILE A 47 -2.34 -14.72 -13.29
C ILE A 47 -1.54 -15.83 -13.97
N GLY A 48 -0.74 -16.57 -13.20
CA GLY A 48 0.06 -17.69 -13.67
C GLY A 48 1.33 -17.90 -12.87
N PRO A 49 2.05 -19.00 -13.13
CA PRO A 49 3.21 -19.43 -12.33
C PRO A 49 4.37 -18.43 -12.35
N ASP A 50 4.59 -17.73 -13.47
CA ASP A 50 5.64 -16.71 -13.57
C ASP A 50 5.34 -15.52 -12.66
N ALA A 51 4.08 -15.05 -12.64
CA ALA A 51 3.65 -13.95 -11.78
C ALA A 51 3.70 -14.35 -10.29
N GLU A 52 3.35 -15.58 -9.97
CA GLU A 52 3.47 -16.16 -8.63
C GLU A 52 4.92 -16.17 -8.15
N SER A 53 5.83 -16.70 -8.97
CA SER A 53 7.26 -16.74 -8.67
C SER A 53 7.85 -15.34 -8.42
N VAL A 54 7.50 -14.38 -9.27
CA VAL A 54 7.92 -12.98 -9.12
C VAL A 54 7.37 -12.39 -7.81
N ALA A 55 6.10 -12.63 -7.48
CA ALA A 55 5.51 -12.15 -6.24
C ALA A 55 6.22 -12.75 -5.02
N GLY A 56 6.52 -14.05 -5.00
CA GLY A 56 7.27 -14.71 -3.94
C GLY A 56 8.64 -14.07 -3.71
N ALA A 57 9.40 -13.83 -4.78
CA ALA A 57 10.69 -13.15 -4.70
C ALA A 57 10.57 -11.71 -4.16
N GLN A 58 9.58 -10.96 -4.63
CA GLN A 58 9.33 -9.59 -4.19
C GLN A 58 8.90 -9.51 -2.71
N ILE A 59 8.09 -10.46 -2.24
CA ILE A 59 7.71 -10.57 -0.83
C ILE A 59 8.93 -10.85 0.04
N ALA A 60 9.82 -11.75 -0.37
CA ALA A 60 11.06 -12.03 0.33
C ALA A 60 11.94 -10.78 0.45
N LEU A 61 12.10 -10.02 -0.64
CA LEU A 61 12.84 -8.76 -0.64
C LEU A 61 12.19 -7.69 0.27
N LEU A 62 10.87 -7.60 0.27
CA LEU A 62 10.15 -6.69 1.17
C LEU A 62 10.40 -7.02 2.65
N ARG A 63 10.37 -8.29 3.03
CA ARG A 63 10.67 -8.73 4.40
C ARG A 63 12.09 -8.38 4.83
N LEU A 64 13.06 -8.53 3.92
CA LEU A 64 14.46 -8.14 4.18
C LEU A 64 14.61 -6.61 4.31
N ARG A 65 13.93 -5.86 3.46
CA ARG A 65 14.00 -4.40 3.42
C ARG A 65 13.28 -3.75 4.60
N PHE A 66 12.22 -4.38 5.10
CA PHE A 66 11.37 -3.89 6.19
C PHE A 66 11.15 -4.96 7.28
N PRO A 67 12.20 -5.31 8.04
CA PRO A 67 12.12 -6.43 8.98
C PRO A 67 11.14 -6.21 10.15
N GLN A 68 10.73 -4.96 10.41
CA GLN A 68 9.79 -4.61 11.47
C GLN A 68 8.37 -4.33 10.95
N ALA A 69 8.11 -4.50 9.66
CA ALA A 69 6.81 -4.17 9.07
C ALA A 69 5.74 -5.25 9.28
N VAL A 70 6.15 -6.50 9.49
CA VAL A 70 5.21 -7.60 9.72
C VAL A 70 4.60 -7.50 11.11
N GLN A 71 3.26 -7.45 11.17
CA GLN A 71 2.48 -7.36 12.41
C GLN A 71 1.53 -8.55 12.51
N PRO A 72 1.13 -8.95 13.73
CA PRO A 72 0.07 -9.94 13.95
C PRO A 72 -1.26 -9.47 13.34
N ASP A 73 -2.12 -10.42 12.98
CA ASP A 73 -3.45 -10.17 12.42
C ASP A 73 -4.56 -11.05 13.04
N ASP A 74 -4.24 -11.73 14.12
CA ASP A 74 -5.08 -12.66 14.88
C ASP A 74 -5.70 -12.02 16.14
N GLY A 75 -5.66 -10.70 16.24
CA GLY A 75 -6.29 -9.93 17.32
C GLY A 75 -7.81 -10.13 17.39
N GLN A 76 -8.38 -9.69 18.50
CA GLN A 76 -9.82 -9.81 18.78
C GLN A 76 -10.50 -8.46 18.97
N ALA A 77 -9.77 -7.35 18.79
CA ALA A 77 -10.30 -6.01 19.03
C ALA A 77 -11.44 -5.60 18.09
N ALA A 78 -11.46 -6.19 16.89
CA ALA A 78 -12.48 -5.94 15.88
C ALA A 78 -13.44 -7.14 15.68
N ILE A 79 -13.48 -8.11 16.65
CA ILE A 79 -14.23 -9.36 16.46
C ILE A 79 -15.75 -9.12 16.38
N ASP A 80 -16.26 -8.18 17.15
CA ASP A 80 -17.70 -7.86 17.23
C ASP A 80 -18.14 -6.81 16.18
N LEU A 81 -17.24 -6.41 15.29
CA LEU A 81 -17.56 -5.45 14.24
C LEU A 81 -18.08 -6.14 12.99
N ASP A 82 -19.17 -5.58 12.45
CA ASP A 82 -19.83 -6.08 11.24
C ASP A 82 -19.20 -5.43 10.00
N PHE A 83 -18.17 -6.08 9.46
CA PHE A 83 -17.49 -5.62 8.23
C PHE A 83 -18.33 -5.95 7.00
N PRO A 84 -18.36 -5.06 5.97
CA PRO A 84 -18.98 -5.36 4.68
C PRO A 84 -18.41 -6.63 4.04
N ASP A 85 -17.10 -6.85 4.17
CA ASP A 85 -16.44 -8.12 3.91
C ASP A 85 -15.73 -8.61 5.20
N PRO A 86 -16.20 -9.68 5.84
CA PRO A 86 -15.57 -10.24 7.03
C PRO A 86 -14.10 -10.68 6.80
N ALA A 87 -13.71 -10.93 5.54
CA ALA A 87 -12.34 -11.27 5.19
C ALA A 87 -11.36 -10.13 5.50
N ASP A 88 -11.79 -8.87 5.44
CA ASP A 88 -10.93 -7.70 5.64
C ASP A 88 -10.66 -7.35 7.11
N ARG A 89 -11.31 -8.03 8.07
CA ARG A 89 -11.07 -7.81 9.50
C ARG A 89 -9.59 -7.91 9.86
N HIS A 90 -8.85 -8.86 9.29
CA HIS A 90 -7.43 -9.05 9.59
C HIS A 90 -6.57 -7.80 9.27
N VAL A 91 -6.95 -7.01 8.26
CA VAL A 91 -6.24 -5.76 7.93
C VAL A 91 -6.38 -4.75 9.07
N VAL A 92 -7.56 -4.69 9.68
CA VAL A 92 -7.82 -3.83 10.85
C VAL A 92 -7.08 -4.34 12.08
N GLU A 93 -7.09 -5.65 12.34
CA GLU A 93 -6.32 -6.24 13.45
C GLU A 93 -4.82 -6.01 13.26
N THR A 94 -4.30 -6.12 12.04
CA THR A 94 -2.92 -5.74 11.70
C THR A 94 -2.62 -4.28 12.06
N ALA A 95 -3.56 -3.36 11.77
CA ALA A 95 -3.39 -1.95 12.06
C ALA A 95 -3.37 -1.69 13.58
N LEU A 96 -4.25 -2.33 14.32
CA LEU A 96 -4.33 -2.20 15.78
C LEU A 96 -3.07 -2.79 16.44
N ALA A 97 -2.63 -3.97 16.03
CA ALA A 97 -1.43 -4.63 16.54
C ALA A 97 -0.16 -3.80 16.28
N GLY A 98 -0.10 -3.16 15.10
CA GLY A 98 1.02 -2.31 14.69
C GLY A 98 0.95 -0.87 15.19
N ASP A 99 -0.06 -0.51 16.01
CA ASP A 99 -0.29 0.87 16.46
C ASP A 99 -0.32 1.86 15.27
N ALA A 100 -0.94 1.43 14.16
CA ALA A 100 -1.13 2.26 13.00
C ALA A 100 -2.34 3.18 13.17
N SER A 101 -2.30 4.33 12.54
CA SER A 101 -3.43 5.25 12.45
C SER A 101 -4.12 5.22 11.08
N LEU A 102 -3.48 4.57 10.08
CA LEU A 102 -3.94 4.55 8.70
C LEU A 102 -3.95 3.14 8.13
N ILE A 103 -4.94 2.87 7.28
CA ILE A 103 -4.98 1.74 6.35
C ILE A 103 -5.01 2.32 4.93
N VAL A 104 -3.97 2.08 4.14
CA VAL A 104 -3.90 2.50 2.74
C VAL A 104 -4.48 1.39 1.87
N THR A 105 -5.64 1.65 1.28
CA THR A 105 -6.37 0.69 0.46
C THR A 105 -7.04 1.35 -0.74
N ALA A 106 -7.13 0.64 -1.85
CA ALA A 106 -7.93 1.06 -3.01
C ALA A 106 -9.44 0.79 -2.83
N ASN A 107 -9.82 -0.03 -1.85
CA ASN A 107 -11.19 -0.46 -1.61
C ASN A 107 -11.75 0.13 -0.30
N LEU A 108 -12.04 1.44 -0.30
CA LEU A 108 -12.55 2.14 0.88
C LEU A 108 -13.92 1.65 1.35
N ARG A 109 -14.69 0.95 0.51
CA ARG A 109 -16.05 0.49 0.84
C ARG A 109 -16.04 -0.58 1.93
N ASP A 110 -14.97 -1.37 2.01
CA ASP A 110 -14.84 -2.46 2.98
C ASP A 110 -14.39 -1.96 4.37
N PHE A 111 -14.01 -0.67 4.45
CA PHE A 111 -13.56 0.00 5.66
C PHE A 111 -14.42 1.24 5.98
N PRO A 112 -15.68 1.08 6.45
CA PRO A 112 -16.58 2.20 6.71
C PRO A 112 -15.98 3.22 7.69
N GLN A 113 -15.94 4.49 7.32
CA GLN A 113 -15.26 5.55 8.08
C GLN A 113 -15.71 5.64 9.54
N ARG A 114 -17.02 5.47 9.81
CA ARG A 114 -17.57 5.54 11.17
C ARG A 114 -17.04 4.42 12.06
N MET A 115 -16.93 3.21 11.50
CA MET A 115 -16.36 2.04 12.17
C MET A 115 -14.87 2.25 12.43
N MET A 116 -14.11 2.68 11.41
CA MET A 116 -12.69 2.95 11.56
C MET A 116 -12.40 4.04 12.60
N ALA A 117 -13.18 5.12 12.61
CA ALA A 117 -13.04 6.20 13.60
C ALA A 117 -13.26 5.72 15.04
N GLY A 118 -14.17 4.77 15.26
CA GLY A 118 -14.40 4.14 16.56
C GLY A 118 -13.19 3.36 17.09
N LEU A 119 -12.30 2.92 16.20
CA LEU A 119 -11.05 2.22 16.52
C LEU A 119 -9.82 3.16 16.50
N GLY A 120 -9.99 4.46 16.29
CA GLY A 120 -8.89 5.40 16.11
C GLY A 120 -8.15 5.25 14.76
N LEU A 121 -8.75 4.55 13.79
CA LEU A 121 -8.20 4.28 12.47
C LEU A 121 -8.87 5.14 11.39
N ARG A 122 -8.16 5.31 10.28
CA ARG A 122 -8.70 5.91 9.05
C ARG A 122 -8.25 5.10 7.84
N ALA A 123 -9.19 4.60 7.04
CA ALA A 123 -8.89 4.08 5.72
C ALA A 123 -8.73 5.23 4.72
N ILE A 124 -7.69 5.16 3.89
CA ILE A 124 -7.34 6.21 2.93
C ILE A 124 -6.94 5.60 1.58
N HIS A 125 -7.44 6.19 0.50
CA HIS A 125 -7.04 5.80 -0.86
C HIS A 125 -5.58 6.22 -1.13
N PRO A 126 -4.76 5.42 -1.84
CA PRO A 126 -3.37 5.76 -2.12
C PRO A 126 -3.18 7.14 -2.78
N ASP A 127 -4.10 7.58 -3.64
CA ASP A 127 -4.06 8.90 -4.26
C ASP A 127 -4.13 10.04 -3.22
N ALA A 128 -4.98 9.91 -2.21
CA ALA A 128 -5.08 10.89 -1.12
C ALA A 128 -3.88 10.77 -0.15
N PHE A 129 -3.44 9.56 0.15
CA PHE A 129 -2.27 9.32 1.00
C PHE A 129 -1.00 9.95 0.40
N LEU A 130 -0.76 9.75 -0.89
CA LEU A 130 0.39 10.34 -1.58
C LEU A 130 0.31 11.86 -1.69
N LEU A 131 -0.89 12.45 -1.78
CA LEU A 131 -1.07 13.89 -1.67
C LEU A 131 -0.73 14.43 -0.29
N ASP A 132 -1.10 13.73 0.78
CA ASP A 132 -0.71 14.08 2.15
C ASP A 132 0.83 14.04 2.30
N LEU A 133 1.50 13.05 1.68
CA LEU A 133 2.96 12.97 1.67
C LEU A 133 3.61 14.04 0.79
N LEU A 134 3.02 14.38 -0.36
CA LEU A 134 3.48 15.49 -1.23
C LEU A 134 3.51 16.82 -0.48
N ALA A 135 2.48 17.08 0.35
CA ALA A 135 2.40 18.29 1.15
C ALA A 135 3.44 18.33 2.27
N ARG A 136 3.93 17.19 2.74
CA ARG A 136 4.96 17.09 3.78
C ARG A 136 6.37 17.20 3.24
N ASP A 137 6.66 16.50 2.14
CA ASP A 137 7.97 16.44 1.52
C ASP A 137 7.85 16.22 0.00
N ARG A 138 7.67 17.33 -0.72
CA ARG A 138 7.58 17.31 -2.19
C ARG A 138 8.84 16.75 -2.85
N PRO A 139 10.08 17.14 -2.43
CA PRO A 139 11.30 16.59 -3.02
C PRO A 139 11.38 15.06 -2.91
N ALA A 140 11.14 14.50 -1.73
CA ALA A 140 11.19 13.05 -1.52
C ALA A 140 10.14 12.32 -2.37
N LEU A 141 8.92 12.84 -2.43
CA LEU A 141 7.88 12.25 -3.28
C LEU A 141 8.27 12.31 -4.76
N MET A 142 8.74 13.45 -5.26
CA MET A 142 9.12 13.58 -6.67
C MET A 142 10.30 12.68 -7.03
N SER A 143 11.26 12.50 -6.14
CA SER A 143 12.38 11.57 -6.31
C SER A 143 11.88 10.12 -6.42
N SER A 144 10.96 9.71 -5.54
CA SER A 144 10.35 8.36 -5.58
C SER A 144 9.56 8.11 -6.87
N LEU A 145 8.77 9.11 -7.32
CA LEU A 145 8.02 9.00 -8.57
C LEU A 145 8.96 8.87 -9.78
N GLN A 146 10.03 9.65 -9.80
CA GLN A 146 11.03 9.59 -10.87
C GLN A 146 11.72 8.22 -10.91
N ALA A 147 12.17 7.72 -9.76
CA ALA A 147 12.81 6.41 -9.65
C ALA A 147 11.87 5.26 -10.07
N ALA A 148 10.60 5.31 -9.67
CA ALA A 148 9.60 4.32 -10.08
C ALA A 148 9.34 4.36 -11.60
N ARG A 149 9.31 5.57 -12.20
CA ARG A 149 9.18 5.72 -13.65
C ARG A 149 10.38 5.13 -14.37
N ASP A 150 11.58 5.46 -13.94
CA ASP A 150 12.81 4.99 -14.59
C ASP A 150 12.92 3.45 -14.55
N ARG A 151 12.51 2.81 -13.43
CA ARG A 151 12.40 1.35 -13.34
C ARG A 151 11.33 0.78 -14.29
N ALA A 152 10.18 1.44 -14.38
CA ALA A 152 9.11 1.01 -15.28
C ALA A 152 9.52 1.13 -16.76
N GLU A 153 10.25 2.19 -17.14
CA GLU A 153 10.81 2.38 -18.48
C GLU A 153 11.85 1.28 -18.81
N ALA A 154 12.73 0.97 -17.87
CA ALA A 154 13.72 -0.09 -18.04
C ALA A 154 13.10 -1.49 -18.24
N ALA A 155 11.94 -1.73 -17.62
CA ALA A 155 11.24 -3.01 -17.69
C ALA A 155 10.30 -3.14 -18.90
N GLY A 156 9.73 -2.05 -19.40
CA GLY A 156 8.63 -2.13 -20.38
C GLY A 156 8.62 -1.05 -21.48
N GLY A 157 9.70 -0.26 -21.61
CA GLY A 157 9.81 0.83 -22.60
C GLY A 157 9.26 2.17 -22.11
N ALA A 158 9.38 3.19 -22.98
CA ALA A 158 9.10 4.58 -22.63
C ALA A 158 7.73 4.78 -21.95
N MET A 159 7.72 5.49 -20.83
CA MET A 159 6.54 5.81 -20.04
C MET A 159 6.62 7.23 -19.48
N SER A 160 5.66 8.06 -19.83
CA SER A 160 5.55 9.39 -19.22
C SER A 160 5.07 9.31 -17.78
N MET A 161 5.42 10.32 -16.96
CA MET A 161 4.92 10.44 -15.59
C MET A 161 3.38 10.42 -15.54
N ALA A 162 2.73 11.09 -16.49
CA ALA A 162 1.28 11.14 -16.55
C ALA A 162 0.65 9.75 -16.82
N GLU A 163 1.25 8.96 -17.71
CA GLU A 163 0.79 7.59 -17.99
C GLU A 163 1.00 6.67 -16.80
N MET A 164 2.17 6.77 -16.15
CA MET A 164 2.46 6.01 -14.94
C MET A 164 1.42 6.26 -13.85
N LEU A 165 1.17 7.52 -13.52
CA LEU A 165 0.20 7.89 -12.49
C LEU A 165 -1.24 7.50 -12.87
N LYS A 166 -1.60 7.58 -14.15
CA LYS A 166 -2.89 7.08 -14.65
C LYS A 166 -3.03 5.57 -14.45
N ARG A 167 -2.00 4.79 -14.79
CA ARG A 167 -1.98 3.33 -14.56
C ARG A 167 -2.11 2.97 -13.08
N CYS A 168 -1.49 3.76 -12.19
CA CYS A 168 -1.62 3.61 -10.75
C CYS A 168 -2.93 4.14 -10.17
N ARG A 169 -3.85 4.68 -10.99
CA ARG A 169 -5.13 5.29 -10.56
C ARG A 169 -4.95 6.43 -9.55
N LEU A 170 -3.97 7.33 -9.82
CA LEU A 170 -3.59 8.46 -8.98
C LEU A 170 -3.92 9.82 -9.65
N PRO A 171 -5.20 10.11 -9.99
CA PRO A 171 -5.56 11.27 -10.81
C PRO A 171 -5.37 12.62 -10.09
N ARG A 172 -5.53 12.66 -8.76
CA ARG A 172 -5.33 13.87 -7.96
C ARG A 172 -3.86 14.19 -7.84
N LEU A 173 -3.03 13.17 -7.55
CA LEU A 173 -1.58 13.31 -7.53
C LEU A 173 -1.05 13.75 -8.90
N ALA A 174 -1.55 13.15 -9.99
CA ALA A 174 -1.16 13.53 -11.35
C ALA A 174 -1.41 15.00 -11.68
N ARG A 175 -2.45 15.60 -11.11
CA ARG A 175 -2.73 17.04 -11.22
C ARG A 175 -1.79 17.88 -10.37
N ALA A 176 -1.53 17.44 -9.13
CA ALA A 176 -0.72 18.18 -8.16
C ALA A 176 0.78 18.21 -8.51
N VAL A 177 1.31 17.23 -9.25
CA VAL A 177 2.72 17.18 -9.65
C VAL A 177 3.02 17.93 -10.95
N LYS A 178 1.98 18.33 -11.72
CA LYS A 178 2.13 19.12 -12.97
C LYS A 178 2.35 20.61 -12.71
N GLY A 179 1.97 21.11 -11.55
CA GLY A 179 2.19 22.49 -11.10
C GLY A 179 3.35 22.57 -10.13
#